data_7fdc765a6a9d6d60f61abc74f9ec4f13
#
_entry.id   7fdc765a6a9d6d60f61abc74f9ec4f13
#
_cell.length_a   1.000
_cell.length_b   1.000
_cell.length_c   1.000
_cell.angle_alpha   90.00
_cell.angle_beta   90.00
_cell.angle_gamma   90.00
#
_symmetry.space_group_name_H-M   'P 1'
#
loop_
_entity.id
_entity.type
_entity.pdbx_description
1 polymer ?
#
loop_
_entity_poly.entity_id
_entity_poly.type
_entity_poly.pdbx_seq_one_letter_code
_entity_poly.pdbx_strand_id
1 'polypeptide(L)' 'MISSLDQLETTLNAVTARLLALSDESARLRAENARLRAALAEQSERMRAAGHKLRIVAERLPQPIADVAVDAAPEEKAA' A
#
# COMPACT_ATOMS: atom_id res chain seq x y z
N MET A 1 -4.75 -16.89 52.74
CA MET A 1 -5.96 -16.23 52.28
C MET A 1 -5.68 -14.90 51.65
N ILE A 2 -4.97 -14.02 52.39
CA ILE A 2 -4.62 -12.71 51.85
C ILE A 2 -3.77 -12.86 50.60
N SER A 3 -2.83 -13.82 50.60
CA SER A 3 -1.97 -14.00 49.46
C SER A 3 -2.72 -14.49 48.22
N SER A 4 -3.82 -15.25 48.45
CA SER A 4 -4.68 -15.68 47.33
C SER A 4 -5.36 -14.49 46.70
N LEU A 5 -5.89 -13.59 47.53
CA LEU A 5 -6.54 -12.39 47.02
C LEU A 5 -5.53 -11.48 46.31
N ASP A 6 -4.33 -11.39 46.87
CA ASP A 6 -3.28 -10.60 46.23
C ASP A 6 -2.91 -11.17 44.88
N GLN A 7 -2.81 -12.50 44.78
CA GLN A 7 -2.48 -13.15 43.51
C GLN A 7 -3.58 -12.91 42.50
N LEU A 8 -4.84 -13.01 42.94
CA LEU A 8 -5.97 -12.78 42.06
C LEU A 8 -5.98 -11.36 41.55
N GLU A 9 -5.73 -10.42 42.44
CA GLU A 9 -5.69 -9.00 42.06
C GLU A 9 -4.55 -8.75 41.06
N THR A 10 -3.38 -9.32 41.32
CA THR A 10 -2.25 -9.18 40.43
C THR A 10 -2.57 -9.76 39.05
N THR A 11 -3.22 -10.93 39.03
CA THR A 11 -3.58 -11.57 37.77
C THR A 11 -4.60 -10.71 37.01
N LEU A 12 -5.59 -10.18 37.69
CA LEU A 12 -6.58 -9.33 37.07
C LEU A 12 -5.94 -8.07 36.48
N ASN A 13 -5.02 -7.48 37.26
CA ASN A 13 -4.33 -6.29 36.77
C ASN A 13 -3.51 -6.60 35.53
N ALA A 14 -2.85 -7.75 35.54
CA ALA A 14 -2.02 -8.16 34.39
C ALA A 14 -2.89 -8.40 33.16
N VAL A 15 -4.04 -9.06 33.34
CA VAL A 15 -4.93 -9.32 32.22
C VAL A 15 -5.51 -8.02 31.68
N THR A 16 -5.90 -7.11 32.58
CA THR A 16 -6.42 -5.82 32.16
C THR A 16 -5.39 -5.04 31.37
N ALA A 17 -4.15 -5.03 31.85
CA ALA A 17 -3.07 -4.33 31.15
C ALA A 17 -2.84 -4.93 29.77
N ARG A 18 -2.91 -6.26 29.68
CA ARG A 18 -2.74 -6.94 28.41
C ARG A 18 -3.87 -6.60 27.45
N LEU A 19 -5.09 -6.58 27.95
CA LEU A 19 -6.24 -6.26 27.10
C LEU A 19 -6.15 -4.85 26.59
N LEU A 20 -5.72 -3.91 27.43
CA LEU A 20 -5.55 -2.53 26.99
C LEU A 20 -4.46 -2.43 25.94
N ALA A 21 -3.34 -3.14 26.15
CA ALA A 21 -2.24 -3.12 25.19
C ALA A 21 -2.68 -3.71 23.86
N LEU A 22 -3.43 -4.81 23.89
CA LEU A 22 -3.92 -5.42 22.66
C LEU A 22 -4.93 -4.53 21.96
N SER A 23 -5.76 -3.84 22.71
CA SER A 23 -6.73 -2.92 22.15
C SER A 23 -6.01 -1.76 21.46
N ASP A 24 -4.97 -1.22 22.09
CA ASP A 24 -4.20 -0.14 21.50
C ASP A 24 -3.48 -0.60 20.24
N GLU A 25 -2.90 -1.79 20.30
CA GLU A 25 -2.19 -2.35 19.16
C GLU A 25 -3.16 -2.58 18.00
N SER A 26 -4.35 -3.10 18.30
CA SER A 26 -5.36 -3.34 17.28
C SER A 26 -5.77 -2.03 16.62
N ALA A 27 -5.99 -0.98 17.42
CA ALA A 27 -6.36 0.32 16.88
C ALA A 27 -5.24 0.87 16.01
N ARG A 28 -3.99 0.71 16.44
CA ARG A 28 -2.85 1.19 15.69
C ARG A 28 -2.74 0.46 14.36
N LEU A 29 -2.95 -0.85 14.38
CA LEU A 29 -2.88 -1.64 13.15
C LEU A 29 -4.00 -1.29 12.19
N ARG A 30 -5.18 -1.00 12.71
CA ARG A 30 -6.28 -0.57 11.84
C ARG A 30 -5.99 0.75 11.19
N ALA A 31 -5.43 1.68 11.95
CA ALA A 31 -5.06 2.98 11.39
C ALA A 31 -3.97 2.83 10.35
N GLU A 32 -2.97 2.00 10.63
CA GLU A 32 -1.90 1.73 9.69
C GLU A 32 -2.45 1.09 8.42
N ASN A 33 -3.37 0.13 8.58
CA ASN A 33 -3.97 -0.55 7.45
C ASN A 33 -4.73 0.43 6.57
N ALA A 34 -5.51 1.31 7.20
CA ALA A 34 -6.26 2.31 6.47
C ALA A 34 -5.33 3.26 5.73
N ARG A 35 -4.23 3.65 6.37
CA ARG A 35 -3.25 4.53 5.75
C ARG A 35 -2.59 3.86 4.54
N LEU A 36 -2.24 2.59 4.69
CA LEU A 36 -1.61 1.87 3.58
C LEU A 36 -2.57 1.69 2.42
N ARG A 37 -3.83 1.40 2.71
CA ARG A 37 -4.82 1.27 1.65
C ARG A 37 -5.03 2.58 0.91
N ALA A 38 -5.06 3.68 1.64
CA ALA A 38 -5.20 4.99 1.01
C ALA A 38 -3.99 5.31 0.15
N ALA A 39 -2.80 4.97 0.62
CA ALA A 39 -1.59 5.19 -0.15
C ALA A 39 -1.58 4.36 -1.42
N LEU A 40 -2.02 3.11 -1.33
CA LEU A 40 -2.09 2.24 -2.51
C LEU A 40 -3.10 2.78 -3.52
N ALA A 41 -4.24 3.23 -3.04
CA ALA A 41 -5.26 3.77 -3.93
C ALA A 41 -4.75 5.03 -4.64
N GLU A 42 -4.04 5.88 -3.90
CA GLU A 42 -3.49 7.09 -4.49
C GLU A 42 -2.42 6.76 -5.51
N GLN A 43 -1.57 5.80 -5.20
CA GLN A 43 -0.52 5.40 -6.13
C GLN A 43 -1.12 4.79 -7.38
N SER A 44 -2.14 3.96 -7.22
CA SER A 44 -2.82 3.36 -8.35
C SER A 44 -3.46 4.42 -9.23
N GLU A 45 -4.05 5.43 -8.62
CA GLU A 45 -4.67 6.52 -9.37
C GLU A 45 -3.62 7.33 -10.12
N ARG A 46 -2.47 7.57 -9.49
CA ARG A 46 -1.39 8.28 -10.16
C ARG A 46 -0.88 7.50 -11.36
N MET A 47 -0.74 6.20 -11.21
CA MET A 47 -0.27 5.37 -12.33
C MET A 47 -1.27 5.38 -13.47
N ARG A 48 -2.56 5.34 -13.13
CA ARG A 48 -3.60 5.39 -14.16
C ARG A 48 -3.61 6.73 -14.87
N ALA A 49 -3.45 7.81 -14.10
CA ALA A 49 -3.42 9.14 -14.69
C ALA A 49 -2.18 9.32 -15.57
N ALA A 50 -1.04 8.80 -15.11
CA ALA A 50 0.18 8.88 -15.90
C ALA A 50 0.04 8.09 -17.20
N GLY A 51 -0.55 6.88 -17.11
CA GLY A 51 -0.79 6.08 -18.30
C GLY A 51 -1.71 6.78 -19.28
N HIS A 52 -2.74 7.43 -18.75
CA HIS A 52 -3.68 8.17 -19.58
C HIS A 52 -2.97 9.33 -20.29
N LYS A 53 -2.13 10.06 -19.56
CA LYS A 53 -1.38 11.15 -20.16
C LYS A 53 -0.43 10.66 -21.23
N LEU A 54 0.22 9.55 -20.97
CA LEU A 54 1.12 8.97 -21.96
C LEU A 54 0.38 8.58 -23.23
N ARG A 55 -0.82 8.03 -23.04
CA ARG A 55 -1.63 7.65 -24.20
C ARG A 55 -2.03 8.89 -25.00
N ILE A 56 -2.43 9.96 -24.33
CA ILE A 56 -2.81 11.19 -25.02
C ILE A 56 -1.61 11.75 -25.77
N VAL A 57 -0.43 11.76 -25.14
CA VAL A 57 0.76 12.27 -25.80
C VAL A 57 1.09 11.43 -27.04
N ALA A 58 1.00 10.10 -26.87
CA ALA A 58 1.29 9.20 -27.99
C ALA A 58 0.32 9.43 -29.14
N GLU A 59 -0.95 9.68 -28.83
CA GLU A 59 -1.94 9.94 -29.89
C GLU A 59 -1.71 11.28 -30.57
N ARG A 60 -1.19 12.26 -29.81
CA ARG A 60 -0.94 13.58 -30.39
C ARG A 60 0.34 13.63 -31.20
N LEU A 61 1.27 12.73 -30.93
CA LEU A 61 2.47 12.62 -31.71
C LEU A 61 2.16 11.79 -32.95
N PRO A 62 2.01 12.41 -34.11
CA PRO A 62 1.48 11.66 -35.26
C PRO A 62 2.40 10.53 -35.68
N GLN A 63 3.69 10.78 -35.79
CA GLN A 63 4.53 9.73 -36.33
C GLN A 63 5.82 9.47 -35.59
N PRO A 64 6.32 10.37 -34.79
CA PRO A 64 7.67 10.16 -34.20
C PRO A 64 7.80 8.86 -33.46
N ILE A 65 6.78 8.49 -32.66
CA ILE A 65 6.85 7.24 -31.89
C ILE A 65 6.74 6.04 -32.82
N ALA A 66 5.86 6.13 -33.80
CA ALA A 66 5.70 5.05 -34.76
C ALA A 66 6.95 4.86 -35.56
N ASP A 67 7.60 5.94 -35.96
CA ASP A 67 8.85 5.85 -36.70
C ASP A 67 9.93 5.21 -35.88
N VAL A 68 10.06 5.59 -34.62
CA VAL A 68 11.04 5.00 -33.74
C VAL A 68 10.78 3.52 -33.57
N ALA A 69 9.52 3.14 -33.41
CA ALA A 69 9.18 1.75 -33.24
C ALA A 69 9.49 0.94 -34.51
N VAL A 70 9.24 1.54 -35.67
CA VAL A 70 9.53 0.88 -36.94
C VAL A 70 11.03 0.71 -37.10
N ASP A 71 11.80 1.71 -36.75
CA ASP A 71 13.24 1.62 -36.84
C ASP A 71 13.79 0.51 -35.93
N ALA A 72 13.26 0.43 -34.72
CA ALA A 72 13.73 -0.58 -33.76
C ALA A 72 13.35 -1.99 -34.23
N ALA A 73 12.13 -2.15 -34.73
CA ALA A 73 11.63 -3.47 -35.13
C ALA A 73 12.44 -4.07 -36.29
N PRO A 74 12.73 -3.32 -37.34
CA PRO A 74 13.53 -3.87 -38.44
C PRO A 74 14.91 -4.34 -38.01
N GLU A 75 15.53 -3.61 -37.09
CA GLU A 75 16.85 -4.01 -36.61
C GLU A 75 16.79 -5.35 -35.93
N GLU A 76 15.79 -5.54 -35.10
CA GLU A 76 15.61 -6.81 -34.42
C GLU A 76 15.34 -7.94 -35.41
N LYS A 77 14.53 -7.65 -36.41
CA LYS A 77 14.22 -8.67 -37.41
C LYS A 77 15.43 -8.99 -38.29
N ALA A 78 16.19 -8.00 -38.57
CA ALA A 78 17.39 -8.22 -39.39
C ALA A 78 18.41 -9.06 -38.64
N ALA A 79 18.48 -8.86 -37.33
CA ALA A 79 19.39 -9.66 -36.53
C ALA A 79 18.90 -11.11 -36.43
#